data_4bc1fa7f2eafed11a5897afb81c5c367
#
_entry.id   4bc1fa7f2eafed11a5897afb81c5c367
#
_cell.length_a   1.000
_cell.length_b   1.000
_cell.length_c   1.000
_cell.angle_alpha   90.00
_cell.angle_beta   90.00
_cell.angle_gamma   90.00
#
_symmetry.space_group_name_H-M   'P 1'
#
loop_
_entity.id
_entity.type
_entity.pdbx_description
1 polymer ?
#
loop_
_entity_poly.entity_id
_entity_poly.type
_entity_poly.pdbx_seq_one_letter_code
_entity_poly.pdbx_strand_id
1 'polypeptide(L)'
;MFAFPTPFHFGMPTFHIAAILSMCIVIMVTLVETSADILAVGEIIDTKVDSRRLGTGLRADMASSILAPIFGSFTQSAFAQNVGLVAVTGVMSRYVVATGGVILVVLGLLPVMGRVIAAVPTPVLGGAGIVLFGTVAASGIRTLSKVSYKNNVNLIIVAASLGFGMIPIAAPNFYHHFPNWFETIFHSGISSAAIMAILLNLIFNHFTTGNSENQSVFAAAYERTIQYSDISALRDGDYFKDGKLFDAEGNEVPLLELDEHGNQTVRRAAVAEH
;
A
#
# COMPACT_ATOMS: atom_id res chain seq x y z
N MET A 1 14.85 -24.30 27.83
CA MET A 1 13.76 -23.84 28.70
C MET A 1 12.92 -22.88 27.91
N PHE A 2 11.60 -23.01 27.97
CA PHE A 2 10.65 -22.08 27.36
C PHE A 2 10.45 -20.89 28.29
N ALA A 3 10.33 -19.69 27.76
CA ALA A 3 9.92 -18.51 28.50
C ALA A 3 8.70 -17.88 27.81
N PHE A 4 7.69 -17.58 28.62
CA PHE A 4 6.51 -16.90 28.13
C PHE A 4 6.70 -15.38 28.30
N PRO A 5 6.47 -14.56 27.27
CA PRO A 5 6.56 -13.11 27.42
C PRO A 5 5.53 -12.63 28.43
N THR A 6 5.99 -11.90 29.45
CA THR A 6 5.11 -11.37 30.49
C THR A 6 4.34 -10.17 29.94
N PRO A 7 2.99 -10.18 29.98
CA PRO A 7 2.20 -9.01 29.61
C PRO A 7 2.58 -7.78 30.45
N PHE A 8 2.57 -6.61 29.83
CA PHE A 8 2.89 -5.34 30.48
C PHE A 8 4.27 -5.29 31.18
N HIS A 9 5.26 -5.97 30.61
CA HIS A 9 6.62 -6.05 31.16
C HIS A 9 7.25 -4.68 31.43
N PHE A 10 6.94 -3.67 30.62
CA PHE A 10 7.44 -2.30 30.74
C PHE A 10 6.57 -1.39 31.61
N GLY A 11 5.57 -1.91 32.28
CA GLY A 11 4.61 -1.18 33.11
C GLY A 11 3.27 -0.95 32.43
N MET A 12 2.36 -0.32 33.17
CA MET A 12 1.02 0.01 32.65
C MET A 12 1.09 1.16 31.64
N PRO A 13 0.23 1.15 30.62
CA PRO A 13 0.24 2.18 29.57
C PRO A 13 -0.10 3.56 30.16
N THR A 14 0.65 4.56 29.72
CA THR A 14 0.38 5.98 29.98
C THR A 14 -0.18 6.63 28.73
N PHE A 15 -1.11 7.56 28.90
CA PHE A 15 -1.81 8.19 27.79
C PHE A 15 -1.38 9.65 27.61
N HIS A 16 -0.74 9.94 26.47
CA HIS A 16 -0.37 11.29 26.04
C HIS A 16 -1.06 11.59 24.71
N ILE A 17 -1.89 12.62 24.66
CA ILE A 17 -2.72 12.93 23.47
C ILE A 17 -1.86 13.14 22.22
N ALA A 18 -0.74 13.88 22.33
CA ALA A 18 0.15 14.10 21.19
C ALA A 18 0.77 12.80 20.65
N ALA A 19 1.18 11.89 21.55
CA ALA A 19 1.71 10.59 21.16
C ALA A 19 0.64 9.72 20.50
N ILE A 20 -0.59 9.75 21.02
CA ILE A 20 -1.74 9.01 20.43
C ILE A 20 -2.03 9.52 19.02
N LEU A 21 -2.08 10.85 18.81
CA LEU A 21 -2.31 11.44 17.50
C LEU A 21 -1.19 11.09 16.52
N SER A 22 0.07 11.17 16.93
CA SER A 22 1.22 10.76 16.12
C SER A 22 1.12 9.28 15.70
N MET A 23 0.81 8.39 16.65
CA MET A 23 0.65 6.97 16.35
C MET A 23 -0.57 6.68 15.47
N CYS A 24 -1.68 7.41 15.61
CA CYS A 24 -2.82 7.30 14.71
C CYS A 24 -2.42 7.61 13.25
N ILE A 25 -1.60 8.63 13.02
CA ILE A 25 -1.10 8.98 11.69
C ILE A 25 -0.23 7.83 11.14
N VAL A 26 0.69 7.31 11.95
CA VAL A 26 1.54 6.17 11.56
C VAL A 26 0.70 4.95 11.19
N ILE A 27 -0.31 4.61 11.99
CA ILE A 27 -1.21 3.48 11.73
C ILE A 27 -2.02 3.69 10.44
N MET A 28 -2.44 4.92 10.13
CA MET A 28 -3.12 5.21 8.86
C MET A 28 -2.20 4.96 7.65
N VAL A 29 -0.91 5.33 7.76
CA VAL A 29 0.09 5.02 6.73
C VAL A 29 0.28 3.51 6.58
N THR A 30 0.42 2.79 7.70
CA THR A 30 0.54 1.32 7.72
C THR A 30 -0.69 0.64 7.09
N LEU A 31 -1.90 1.13 7.35
CA LEU A 31 -3.13 0.61 6.71
C LEU A 31 -3.09 0.75 5.18
N VAL A 32 -2.60 1.87 4.68
CA VAL A 32 -2.45 2.09 3.23
C VAL A 32 -1.41 1.13 2.65
N GLU A 33 -0.28 0.96 3.31
CA GLU A 33 0.78 0.03 2.92
C GLU A 33 0.25 -1.41 2.87
N THR A 34 -0.34 -1.91 3.96
CA THR A 34 -0.93 -3.25 4.01
C THR A 34 -2.02 -3.44 2.94
N SER A 35 -2.81 -2.39 2.65
CA SER A 35 -3.81 -2.45 1.57
C SER A 35 -3.16 -2.67 0.21
N ALA A 36 -2.07 -1.97 -0.08
CA ALA A 36 -1.32 -2.12 -1.32
C ALA A 36 -0.71 -3.52 -1.45
N ASP A 37 -0.17 -4.08 -0.36
CA ASP A 37 0.39 -5.42 -0.32
C ASP A 37 -0.66 -6.51 -0.56
N ILE A 38 -1.84 -6.39 0.06
CA ILE A 38 -2.95 -7.33 -0.16
C ILE A 38 -3.41 -7.31 -1.62
N LEU A 39 -3.51 -6.12 -2.23
CA LEU A 39 -3.86 -5.98 -3.64
C LEU A 39 -2.78 -6.57 -4.55
N ALA A 40 -1.51 -6.31 -4.27
CA ALA A 40 -0.39 -6.85 -5.05
C ALA A 40 -0.31 -8.38 -4.97
N VAL A 41 -0.55 -8.97 -3.79
CA VAL A 41 -0.67 -10.44 -3.67
C VAL A 41 -1.87 -10.95 -4.48
N GLY A 42 -3.01 -10.26 -4.42
CA GLY A 42 -4.18 -10.60 -5.22
C GLY A 42 -3.88 -10.68 -6.73
N GLU A 43 -3.14 -9.71 -7.26
CA GLU A 43 -2.67 -9.70 -8.65
C GLU A 43 -1.74 -10.89 -8.97
N ILE A 44 -0.78 -11.19 -8.06
CA ILE A 44 0.18 -12.30 -8.27
C ILE A 44 -0.52 -13.66 -8.32
N ILE A 45 -1.53 -13.86 -7.46
CA ILE A 45 -2.25 -15.14 -7.37
C ILE A 45 -3.50 -15.20 -8.26
N ASP A 46 -3.67 -14.20 -9.15
CA ASP A 46 -4.82 -14.05 -10.06
C ASP A 46 -6.17 -14.17 -9.35
N THR A 47 -6.29 -13.49 -8.22
CA THR A 47 -7.51 -13.49 -7.40
C THR A 47 -8.04 -12.08 -7.21
N LYS A 48 -9.31 -11.87 -7.55
CA LYS A 48 -9.97 -10.57 -7.29
C LYS A 48 -10.10 -10.32 -5.78
N VAL A 49 -9.53 -9.21 -5.35
CA VAL A 49 -9.64 -8.74 -3.97
C VAL A 49 -10.79 -7.74 -3.90
N ASP A 50 -11.92 -8.17 -3.36
CA ASP A 50 -13.06 -7.31 -3.09
C ASP A 50 -12.85 -6.51 -1.79
N SER A 51 -13.68 -5.49 -1.57
CA SER A 51 -13.62 -4.63 -0.38
C SER A 51 -13.80 -5.40 0.93
N ARG A 52 -14.59 -6.50 0.91
CA ARG A 52 -14.79 -7.36 2.09
C ARG A 52 -13.52 -8.14 2.43
N ARG A 53 -12.86 -8.70 1.44
CA ARG A 53 -11.60 -9.44 1.58
C ARG A 53 -10.48 -8.54 2.09
N LEU A 54 -10.36 -7.35 1.47
CA LEU A 54 -9.42 -6.32 1.90
C LEU A 54 -9.67 -5.92 3.36
N GLY A 55 -10.92 -5.59 3.70
CA GLY A 55 -11.29 -5.22 5.07
C GLY A 55 -11.04 -6.33 6.09
N THR A 56 -11.19 -7.62 5.72
CA THR A 56 -10.88 -8.74 6.60
C THR A 56 -9.38 -8.89 6.85
N GLY A 57 -8.56 -8.72 5.79
CA GLY A 57 -7.10 -8.72 5.90
C GLY A 57 -6.59 -7.60 6.80
N LEU A 58 -7.08 -6.36 6.60
CA LEU A 58 -6.73 -5.21 7.42
C LEU A 58 -7.14 -5.38 8.89
N ARG A 59 -8.30 -5.98 9.16
CA ARG A 59 -8.72 -6.27 10.55
C ARG A 59 -7.79 -7.28 11.23
N ALA A 60 -7.31 -8.29 10.50
CA ALA A 60 -6.37 -9.27 11.06
C ALA A 60 -5.02 -8.61 11.39
N ASP A 61 -4.51 -7.75 10.50
CA ASP A 61 -3.28 -7.00 10.70
C ASP A 61 -3.38 -6.04 11.89
N MET A 62 -4.46 -5.25 11.95
CA MET A 62 -4.69 -4.33 13.06
C MET A 62 -4.96 -5.04 14.39
N ALA A 63 -5.58 -6.22 14.39
CA ALA A 63 -5.76 -7.02 15.60
C ALA A 63 -4.41 -7.46 16.19
N SER A 64 -3.45 -7.84 15.34
CA SER A 64 -2.08 -8.15 15.80
C SER A 64 -1.39 -6.92 16.40
N SER A 65 -1.58 -5.75 15.82
CA SER A 65 -1.06 -4.47 16.30
C SER A 65 -1.66 -4.03 17.65
N ILE A 66 -2.90 -4.43 17.96
CA ILE A 66 -3.51 -4.19 19.28
C ILE A 66 -2.88 -5.09 20.35
N LEU A 67 -2.56 -6.34 19.99
CA LEU A 67 -1.97 -7.31 20.92
C LEU A 67 -0.48 -7.07 21.15
N ALA A 68 0.23 -6.57 20.16
CA ALA A 68 1.68 -6.41 20.20
C ALA A 68 2.20 -5.60 21.41
N PRO A 69 1.66 -4.41 21.77
CA PRO A 69 2.12 -3.63 22.91
C PRO A 69 1.90 -4.33 24.25
N ILE A 70 0.87 -5.18 24.39
CA ILE A 70 0.61 -5.94 25.61
C ILE A 70 1.80 -6.85 25.92
N PHE A 71 2.42 -7.41 24.90
CA PHE A 71 3.60 -8.26 25.01
C PHE A 71 4.93 -7.50 24.82
N GLY A 72 4.91 -6.16 24.87
CA GLY A 72 6.10 -5.32 24.75
C GLY A 72 6.69 -5.27 23.34
N SER A 73 5.88 -5.51 22.31
CA SER A 73 6.27 -5.38 20.91
C SER A 73 5.71 -4.10 20.29
N PHE A 74 6.15 -3.81 19.07
CA PHE A 74 5.73 -2.66 18.27
C PHE A 74 4.51 -2.99 17.41
N THR A 75 3.93 -1.97 16.77
CA THR A 75 2.90 -2.10 15.74
C THR A 75 3.34 -3.09 14.67
N GLN A 76 2.44 -3.98 14.27
CA GLN A 76 2.69 -4.95 13.22
C GLN A 76 2.25 -4.38 11.87
N SER A 77 2.94 -4.77 10.80
CA SER A 77 2.61 -4.42 9.42
C SER A 77 2.88 -5.62 8.51
N ALA A 78 2.20 -5.66 7.38
CA ALA A 78 2.55 -6.59 6.32
C ALA A 78 3.99 -6.34 5.84
N PHE A 79 4.69 -7.41 5.47
CA PHE A 79 6.07 -7.32 5.03
C PHE A 79 6.13 -7.34 3.50
N ALA A 80 6.15 -6.16 2.90
CA ALA A 80 6.07 -5.94 1.45
C ALA A 80 7.08 -6.75 0.62
N GLN A 81 8.28 -7.00 1.17
CA GLN A 81 9.31 -7.81 0.50
C GLN A 81 8.88 -9.26 0.27
N ASN A 82 8.01 -9.80 1.13
CA ASN A 82 7.46 -11.15 0.95
C ASN A 82 6.52 -11.24 -0.24
N VAL A 83 5.88 -10.15 -0.65
CA VAL A 83 5.06 -10.11 -1.87
C VAL A 83 5.90 -10.45 -3.09
N GLY A 84 7.10 -9.84 -3.20
CA GLY A 84 8.08 -10.17 -4.24
C GLY A 84 8.54 -11.62 -4.17
N LEU A 85 8.71 -12.17 -2.97
CA LEU A 85 9.12 -13.56 -2.78
C LEU A 85 8.04 -14.53 -3.28
N VAL A 86 6.77 -14.26 -3.03
CA VAL A 86 5.64 -15.06 -3.56
C VAL A 86 5.67 -15.07 -5.09
N ALA A 87 5.90 -13.91 -5.72
CA ALA A 87 6.00 -13.83 -7.18
C ALA A 87 7.15 -14.67 -7.76
N VAL A 88 8.32 -14.65 -7.10
CA VAL A 88 9.51 -15.37 -7.58
C VAL A 88 9.43 -16.88 -7.32
N THR A 89 8.93 -17.27 -6.14
CA THR A 89 8.88 -18.68 -5.74
C THR A 89 7.67 -19.43 -6.27
N GLY A 90 6.60 -18.73 -6.65
CA GLY A 90 5.34 -19.32 -7.04
C GLY A 90 4.59 -20.05 -5.91
N VAL A 91 5.02 -19.89 -4.66
CA VAL A 91 4.38 -20.53 -3.50
C VAL A 91 3.18 -19.67 -3.05
N MET A 92 1.98 -20.08 -3.48
CA MET A 92 0.74 -19.33 -3.27
C MET A 92 -0.15 -19.91 -2.16
N SER A 93 0.37 -20.82 -1.35
CA SER A 93 -0.42 -21.51 -0.33
C SER A 93 -0.48 -20.72 0.99
N ARG A 94 -1.70 -20.42 1.44
CA ARG A 94 -1.94 -19.81 2.76
C ARG A 94 -1.42 -20.64 3.93
N TYR A 95 -1.33 -21.97 3.76
CA TYR A 95 -0.83 -22.86 4.79
C TYR A 95 0.68 -22.71 5.03
N VAL A 96 1.43 -22.35 4.02
CA VAL A 96 2.87 -22.05 4.15
C VAL A 96 3.07 -20.84 5.05
N VAL A 97 2.29 -19.78 4.84
CA VAL A 97 2.33 -18.58 5.68
C VAL A 97 1.92 -18.89 7.12
N ALA A 98 0.84 -19.66 7.30
CA ALA A 98 0.38 -20.09 8.62
C ALA A 98 1.45 -20.93 9.35
N THR A 99 2.09 -21.87 8.65
CA THR A 99 3.19 -22.67 9.21
C THR A 99 4.38 -21.79 9.59
N GLY A 100 4.73 -20.81 8.76
CA GLY A 100 5.74 -19.80 9.09
C GLY A 100 5.41 -19.05 10.38
N GLY A 101 4.16 -18.63 10.55
CA GLY A 101 3.68 -18.01 11.78
C GLY A 101 3.83 -18.90 13.01
N VAL A 102 3.47 -20.19 12.90
CA VAL A 102 3.66 -21.17 13.98
C VAL A 102 5.14 -21.32 14.34
N ILE A 103 6.02 -21.40 13.34
CA ILE A 103 7.47 -21.49 13.56
C ILE A 103 7.96 -20.26 14.32
N LEU A 104 7.52 -19.04 13.93
CA LEU A 104 7.88 -17.80 14.61
C LEU A 104 7.41 -17.77 16.06
N VAL A 105 6.21 -18.26 16.36
CA VAL A 105 5.71 -18.40 17.74
C VAL A 105 6.59 -19.34 18.53
N VAL A 106 6.94 -20.50 18.00
CA VAL A 106 7.82 -21.47 18.68
C VAL A 106 9.20 -20.88 18.94
N LEU A 107 9.78 -20.18 17.96
CA LEU A 107 11.06 -19.51 18.12
C LEU A 107 11.00 -18.38 19.16
N GLY A 108 9.88 -17.62 19.20
CA GLY A 108 9.67 -16.56 20.20
C GLY A 108 9.56 -17.08 21.63
N LEU A 109 9.12 -18.33 21.82
CA LEU A 109 9.08 -18.97 23.14
C LEU A 109 10.47 -19.50 23.59
N LEU A 110 11.48 -19.45 22.73
CA LEU A 110 12.83 -19.91 23.03
C LEU A 110 13.75 -18.71 23.35
N PRO A 111 14.04 -18.42 24.64
CA PRO A 111 14.90 -17.28 25.02
C PRO A 111 16.32 -17.38 24.46
N VAL A 112 16.75 -18.59 24.12
CA VAL A 112 18.05 -18.85 23.48
C VAL A 112 18.17 -18.12 22.15
N MET A 113 17.11 -18.04 21.36
CA MET A 113 17.11 -17.34 20.06
C MET A 113 17.37 -15.85 20.23
N GLY A 114 16.76 -15.20 21.22
CA GLY A 114 17.05 -13.80 21.54
C GLY A 114 18.52 -13.57 21.90
N ARG A 115 19.13 -14.47 22.67
CA ARG A 115 20.57 -14.40 23.02
C ARG A 115 21.48 -14.62 21.81
N VAL A 116 21.11 -15.53 20.91
CA VAL A 116 21.87 -15.77 19.66
C VAL A 116 21.82 -14.52 18.78
N ILE A 117 20.64 -13.89 18.64
CA ILE A 117 20.51 -12.66 17.86
C ILE A 117 21.29 -11.52 18.53
N ALA A 118 21.21 -11.38 19.86
CA ALA A 118 21.95 -10.37 20.61
C ALA A 118 23.48 -10.57 20.56
N ALA A 119 23.96 -11.76 20.28
CA ALA A 119 25.38 -12.06 20.12
C ALA A 119 25.92 -11.69 18.73
N VAL A 120 25.05 -11.33 17.77
CA VAL A 120 25.49 -10.89 16.43
C VAL A 120 26.19 -9.54 16.55
N PRO A 121 27.43 -9.41 16.04
CA PRO A 121 28.17 -8.15 16.11
C PRO A 121 27.43 -7.00 15.41
N THR A 122 27.42 -5.81 16.04
CA THR A 122 26.75 -4.61 15.50
C THR A 122 27.15 -4.24 14.07
N PRO A 123 28.42 -4.41 13.60
CA PRO A 123 28.77 -4.16 12.21
C PRO A 123 28.06 -5.08 11.22
N VAL A 124 27.81 -6.34 11.59
CA VAL A 124 27.08 -7.30 10.75
C VAL A 124 25.62 -6.91 10.63
N LEU A 125 25.00 -6.55 11.76
CA LEU A 125 23.61 -6.02 11.79
C LEU A 125 23.48 -4.72 10.99
N GLY A 126 24.48 -3.83 11.09
CA GLY A 126 24.53 -2.59 10.34
C GLY A 126 24.61 -2.85 8.83
N GLY A 127 25.48 -3.75 8.39
CA GLY A 127 25.59 -4.13 6.98
C GLY A 127 24.31 -4.74 6.42
N ALA A 128 23.71 -5.69 7.16
CA ALA A 128 22.42 -6.27 6.80
C ALA A 128 21.30 -5.21 6.78
N GLY A 129 21.32 -4.27 7.75
CA GLY A 129 20.38 -3.17 7.84
C GLY A 129 20.41 -2.27 6.61
N ILE A 130 21.58 -1.90 6.11
CA ILE A 130 21.73 -1.07 4.91
C ILE A 130 21.02 -1.71 3.72
N VAL A 131 21.24 -3.01 3.50
CA VAL A 131 20.60 -3.74 2.39
C VAL A 131 19.08 -3.79 2.60
N LEU A 132 18.64 -4.09 3.82
CA LEU A 132 17.22 -4.23 4.16
C LEU A 132 16.48 -2.89 3.99
N PHE A 133 16.99 -1.81 4.53
CA PHE A 133 16.40 -0.48 4.37
C PHE A 133 16.52 0.04 2.93
N GLY A 134 17.58 -0.34 2.20
CA GLY A 134 17.70 -0.07 0.77
C GLY A 134 16.59 -0.73 -0.05
N THR A 135 16.22 -1.98 0.28
CA THR A 135 15.09 -2.66 -0.39
C THR A 135 13.75 -2.01 -0.07
N VAL A 136 13.53 -1.53 1.16
CA VAL A 136 12.33 -0.77 1.54
C VAL A 136 12.25 0.54 0.76
N ALA A 137 13.36 1.28 0.66
CA ALA A 137 13.42 2.52 -0.14
C ALA A 137 13.11 2.25 -1.62
N ALA A 138 13.68 1.18 -2.20
CA ALA A 138 13.40 0.77 -3.58
C ALA A 138 11.91 0.41 -3.78
N SER A 139 11.28 -0.25 -2.81
CA SER A 139 9.84 -0.53 -2.81
C SER A 139 9.02 0.76 -2.78
N GLY A 140 9.42 1.74 -1.98
CA GLY A 140 8.79 3.07 -1.94
C GLY A 140 8.87 3.77 -3.31
N ILE A 141 10.04 3.75 -3.97
CA ILE A 141 10.23 4.30 -5.32
C ILE A 141 9.30 3.59 -6.33
N ARG A 142 9.22 2.27 -6.26
CA ARG A 142 8.31 1.47 -7.10
C ARG A 142 6.84 1.84 -6.89
N THR A 143 6.43 2.12 -5.67
CA THR A 143 5.07 2.58 -5.36
C THR A 143 4.84 3.98 -5.93
N LEU A 144 5.78 4.89 -5.77
CA LEU A 144 5.71 6.23 -6.33
C LEU A 144 5.69 6.24 -7.87
N SER A 145 6.31 5.26 -8.54
CA SER A 145 6.27 5.15 -10.01
C SER A 145 4.87 4.87 -10.57
N LYS A 146 3.94 4.39 -9.73
CA LYS A 146 2.53 4.20 -10.12
C LYS A 146 1.73 5.52 -10.15
N VAL A 147 2.28 6.60 -9.61
CA VAL A 147 1.64 7.92 -9.60
C VAL A 147 1.80 8.57 -10.96
N SER A 148 0.72 9.17 -11.47
CA SER A 148 0.80 9.95 -12.72
C SER A 148 1.50 11.28 -12.47
N TYR A 149 2.63 11.49 -13.15
CA TYR A 149 3.42 12.74 -13.13
C TYR A 149 3.20 13.59 -14.38
N LYS A 150 2.15 13.31 -15.18
CA LYS A 150 1.80 14.13 -16.36
C LYS A 150 1.54 15.59 -15.98
N ASN A 151 1.04 15.79 -14.76
CA ASN A 151 0.91 17.12 -14.16
C ASN A 151 1.99 17.31 -13.09
N ASN A 152 2.70 18.44 -13.13
CA ASN A 152 3.75 18.79 -12.17
C ASN A 152 3.27 18.89 -10.73
N VAL A 153 1.97 18.99 -10.49
CA VAL A 153 1.36 19.07 -9.16
C VAL A 153 1.72 17.86 -8.30
N ASN A 154 1.55 16.65 -8.82
CA ASN A 154 1.90 15.43 -8.08
C ASN A 154 3.39 15.34 -7.78
N LEU A 155 4.24 15.82 -8.69
CA LEU A 155 5.69 15.90 -8.46
C LEU A 155 6.01 16.84 -7.29
N ILE A 156 5.36 18.02 -7.24
CA ILE A 156 5.55 18.99 -6.15
C ILE A 156 5.07 18.40 -4.83
N ILE A 157 3.91 17.72 -4.81
CA ILE A 157 3.39 17.06 -3.60
C ILE A 157 4.39 16.05 -3.08
N VAL A 158 4.90 15.17 -3.93
CA VAL A 158 5.87 14.13 -3.52
C VAL A 158 7.18 14.77 -3.05
N ALA A 159 7.73 15.72 -3.80
CA ALA A 159 8.99 16.36 -3.45
C ALA A 159 8.91 17.12 -2.12
N ALA A 160 7.86 17.91 -1.91
CA ALA A 160 7.65 18.64 -0.67
C ALA A 160 7.42 17.69 0.52
N SER A 161 6.60 16.66 0.35
CA SER A 161 6.32 15.68 1.41
C SER A 161 7.57 14.92 1.84
N LEU A 162 8.39 14.48 0.89
CA LEU A 162 9.67 13.84 1.19
C LEU A 162 10.62 14.82 1.88
N GLY A 163 10.70 16.07 1.41
CA GLY A 163 11.51 17.12 2.03
C GLY A 163 11.14 17.35 3.49
N PHE A 164 9.86 17.50 3.79
CA PHE A 164 9.37 17.64 5.16
C PHE A 164 9.67 16.41 6.03
N GLY A 165 9.51 15.20 5.48
CA GLY A 165 9.85 13.96 6.17
C GLY A 165 11.33 13.82 6.50
N MET A 166 12.20 14.44 5.71
CA MET A 166 13.66 14.41 5.93
C MET A 166 14.16 15.44 6.95
N ILE A 167 13.37 16.47 7.30
CA ILE A 167 13.78 17.52 8.26
C ILE A 167 14.26 16.93 9.59
N PRO A 168 13.51 16.06 10.28
CA PRO A 168 13.96 15.52 11.56
C PRO A 168 15.21 14.63 11.47
N ILE A 169 15.48 14.08 10.27
CA ILE A 169 16.66 13.26 10.01
C ILE A 169 17.88 14.16 9.76
N ALA A 170 17.72 15.19 8.94
CA ALA A 170 18.80 16.10 8.55
C ALA A 170 19.14 17.12 9.67
N ALA A 171 18.12 17.52 10.43
CA ALA A 171 18.25 18.51 11.52
C ALA A 171 17.45 18.06 12.75
N PRO A 172 17.97 17.11 13.57
CA PRO A 172 17.23 16.53 14.70
C PRO A 172 16.70 17.56 15.71
N ASN A 173 17.38 18.68 15.85
CA ASN A 173 17.02 19.73 16.82
C ASN A 173 16.05 20.79 16.24
N PHE A 174 15.64 20.65 14.99
CA PHE A 174 14.82 21.66 14.30
C PHE A 174 13.51 21.96 15.06
N TYR A 175 12.86 20.92 15.59
CA TYR A 175 11.57 21.03 16.24
C TYR A 175 11.64 21.35 17.75
N HIS A 176 12.81 21.37 18.37
CA HIS A 176 12.97 21.64 19.81
C HIS A 176 12.48 23.03 20.29
N HIS A 177 12.37 23.98 19.35
CA HIS A 177 11.86 25.33 19.66
C HIS A 177 10.34 25.46 19.50
N PHE A 178 9.67 24.38 19.09
CA PHE A 178 8.22 24.34 18.93
C PHE A 178 7.54 23.77 20.19
N PRO A 179 6.22 23.98 20.37
CA PRO A 179 5.49 23.37 21.47
C PRO A 179 5.61 21.84 21.47
N ASN A 180 5.66 21.22 22.66
CA ASN A 180 5.89 19.77 22.81
C ASN A 180 4.94 18.88 21.99
N TRP A 181 3.68 19.30 21.83
CA TRP A 181 2.72 18.55 21.01
C TRP A 181 3.09 18.56 19.53
N PHE A 182 3.61 19.69 19.04
CA PHE A 182 4.04 19.84 17.65
C PHE A 182 5.32 19.02 17.39
N GLU A 183 6.30 19.14 18.30
CA GLU A 183 7.52 18.36 18.26
C GLU A 183 7.19 16.86 18.22
N THR A 184 6.33 16.35 19.10
CA THR A 184 5.95 14.94 19.16
C THR A 184 5.39 14.42 17.83
N ILE A 185 4.62 15.22 17.12
CA ILE A 185 3.99 14.83 15.84
C ILE A 185 5.00 14.92 14.68
N PHE A 186 5.72 16.04 14.58
CA PHE A 186 6.56 16.34 13.42
C PHE A 186 8.00 15.83 13.54
N HIS A 187 8.45 15.45 14.73
CA HIS A 187 9.75 14.80 14.92
C HIS A 187 9.79 13.40 14.27
N SER A 188 8.66 12.77 14.06
CA SER A 188 8.56 11.57 13.23
C SER A 188 8.54 11.94 11.74
N GLY A 189 9.56 11.50 10.99
CA GLY A 189 9.64 11.74 9.54
C GLY A 189 8.43 11.17 8.78
N ILE A 190 7.89 10.01 9.22
CA ILE A 190 6.71 9.39 8.64
C ILE A 190 5.48 10.28 8.84
N SER A 191 5.23 10.74 10.07
CA SER A 191 4.10 11.61 10.38
C SER A 191 4.19 12.93 9.63
N SER A 192 5.38 13.55 9.60
CA SER A 192 5.64 14.80 8.90
C SER A 192 5.39 14.69 7.39
N ALA A 193 5.94 13.65 6.76
CA ALA A 193 5.72 13.39 5.33
C ALA A 193 4.24 13.10 5.02
N ALA A 194 3.58 12.28 5.82
CA ALA A 194 2.18 11.91 5.61
C ALA A 194 1.24 13.11 5.75
N ILE A 195 1.41 13.93 6.79
CA ILE A 195 0.61 15.15 6.99
C ILE A 195 0.79 16.09 5.80
N MET A 196 2.03 16.33 5.39
CA MET A 196 2.31 17.21 4.27
C MET A 196 1.73 16.66 2.96
N ALA A 197 1.85 15.36 2.70
CA ALA A 197 1.26 14.72 1.54
C ALA A 197 -0.27 14.89 1.50
N ILE A 198 -0.95 14.65 2.63
CA ILE A 198 -2.40 14.81 2.74
C ILE A 198 -2.80 16.26 2.53
N LEU A 199 -2.15 17.20 3.22
CA LEU A 199 -2.46 18.64 3.12
C LEU A 199 -2.28 19.15 1.70
N LEU A 200 -1.13 18.89 1.08
CA LEU A 200 -0.86 19.34 -0.29
C LEU A 200 -1.79 18.66 -1.31
N ASN A 201 -2.08 17.38 -1.13
CA ASN A 201 -3.03 16.69 -2.00
C ASN A 201 -4.44 17.27 -1.89
N LEU A 202 -4.89 17.61 -0.67
CA LEU A 202 -6.16 18.28 -0.47
C LEU A 202 -6.17 19.67 -1.12
N ILE A 203 -5.12 20.46 -0.92
CA ILE A 203 -5.02 21.83 -1.46
C ILE A 203 -5.00 21.80 -3.00
N PHE A 204 -4.15 21.00 -3.58
CA PHE A 204 -3.91 21.04 -5.03
C PHE A 204 -4.86 20.16 -5.85
N ASN A 205 -5.30 19.03 -5.32
CA ASN A 205 -6.13 18.10 -6.08
C ASN A 205 -7.62 18.14 -5.69
N HIS A 206 -7.95 18.53 -4.46
CA HIS A 206 -9.35 18.53 -4.02
C HIS A 206 -9.98 19.92 -3.97
N PHE A 207 -9.26 20.94 -3.51
CA PHE A 207 -9.80 22.30 -3.38
C PHE A 207 -9.58 23.18 -4.61
N THR A 208 -8.73 22.81 -5.55
CA THR A 208 -8.58 23.58 -6.80
C THR A 208 -9.77 23.29 -7.70
N THR A 209 -10.76 24.17 -7.62
CA THR A 209 -11.87 24.24 -8.58
C THR A 209 -11.30 24.56 -9.96
N GLY A 210 -11.21 23.56 -10.82
CA GLY A 210 -10.83 23.80 -12.21
C GLY A 210 -10.05 22.70 -12.92
N ASN A 211 -9.60 21.67 -12.24
CA ASN A 211 -8.92 20.56 -12.88
C ASN A 211 -9.78 19.29 -12.78
N SER A 212 -10.80 19.21 -13.66
CA SER A 212 -11.68 18.03 -13.80
C SER A 212 -10.93 16.75 -14.25
N GLU A 213 -9.64 16.88 -14.61
CA GLU A 213 -8.80 15.78 -15.07
C GLU A 213 -7.91 15.19 -13.96
N ASN A 214 -7.94 15.71 -12.74
CA ASN A 214 -7.20 15.13 -11.62
C ASN A 214 -7.88 13.86 -11.11
N GLN A 215 -7.63 12.78 -11.81
CA GLN A 215 -7.94 11.45 -11.33
C GLN A 215 -7.11 11.18 -10.08
N SER A 216 -7.72 10.60 -9.04
CA SER A 216 -7.01 10.15 -7.85
C SER A 216 -5.88 9.19 -8.25
N VAL A 217 -4.84 9.07 -7.41
CA VAL A 217 -3.70 8.17 -7.62
C VAL A 217 -4.16 6.74 -7.99
N PHE A 218 -5.28 6.29 -7.44
CA PHE A 218 -5.89 4.99 -7.75
C PHE A 218 -6.58 4.93 -9.13
N ALA A 219 -7.02 6.04 -9.68
CA ALA A 219 -7.61 6.08 -11.01
C ALA A 219 -6.53 6.00 -12.11
N ALA A 220 -5.29 6.44 -11.83
CA ALA A 220 -4.16 6.24 -12.73
C ALA A 220 -3.76 4.75 -12.89
N ALA A 221 -4.15 3.88 -11.95
CA ALA A 221 -3.94 2.44 -12.05
C ALA A 221 -4.93 1.73 -13.00
N TYR A 222 -5.95 2.45 -13.47
CA TYR A 222 -6.95 1.96 -14.43
C TYR A 222 -6.77 2.56 -15.83
N GLU A 223 -5.53 2.80 -16.28
CA GLU A 223 -5.29 2.99 -17.70
C GLU A 223 -5.66 1.69 -18.41
N ARG A 224 -6.87 1.65 -18.98
CA ARG A 224 -7.32 0.56 -19.82
C ARG A 224 -6.41 0.51 -21.03
N THR A 225 -5.54 -0.48 -21.11
CA THR A 225 -4.77 -0.75 -22.32
C THR A 225 -5.70 -1.34 -23.36
N ILE A 226 -5.91 -0.60 -24.43
CA ILE A 226 -6.61 -1.07 -25.62
C ILE A 226 -5.53 -1.53 -26.60
N GLN A 227 -5.69 -2.70 -27.22
CA GLN A 227 -4.75 -3.15 -28.23
C GLN A 227 -4.82 -2.23 -29.45
N TYR A 228 -3.67 -1.94 -30.07
CA TYR A 228 -3.62 -1.07 -31.24
C TYR A 228 -4.46 -1.63 -32.41
N SER A 229 -4.58 -2.96 -32.52
CA SER A 229 -5.46 -3.64 -33.43
C SER A 229 -6.94 -3.26 -33.28
N ASP A 230 -7.38 -2.99 -32.04
CA ASP A 230 -8.77 -2.62 -31.74
C ASP A 230 -9.05 -1.16 -32.15
N ILE A 231 -8.02 -0.31 -32.01
CA ILE A 231 -8.11 1.10 -32.45
C ILE A 231 -8.08 1.19 -33.98
N SER A 232 -7.28 0.38 -34.64
CA SER A 232 -7.20 0.36 -36.11
C SER A 232 -8.45 -0.19 -36.80
N ALA A 233 -9.33 -0.86 -36.05
CA ALA A 233 -10.62 -1.36 -36.52
C ALA A 233 -11.72 -0.30 -36.44
N LEU A 234 -11.53 0.79 -35.65
CA LEU A 234 -12.48 1.88 -35.56
C LEU A 234 -12.39 2.77 -36.79
N ARG A 235 -13.53 3.22 -37.31
CA ARG A 235 -13.63 4.15 -38.44
C ARG A 235 -13.91 5.55 -37.95
N ASP A 236 -13.56 6.56 -38.76
CA ASP A 236 -13.91 7.94 -38.45
C ASP A 236 -15.44 8.10 -38.39
N GLY A 237 -15.92 8.59 -37.23
CA GLY A 237 -17.33 8.75 -36.96
C GLY A 237 -17.95 7.66 -36.07
N ASP A 238 -17.23 6.59 -35.75
CA ASP A 238 -17.65 5.59 -34.79
C ASP A 238 -17.74 6.19 -33.37
N TYR A 239 -18.81 5.87 -32.63
CA TYR A 239 -19.00 6.36 -31.28
C TYR A 239 -19.56 5.28 -30.34
N PHE A 240 -19.23 5.37 -29.06
CA PHE A 240 -19.74 4.50 -28.01
C PHE A 240 -20.93 5.12 -27.30
N LYS A 241 -22.03 4.38 -27.18
CA LYS A 241 -23.20 4.76 -26.40
C LYS A 241 -23.73 3.54 -25.65
N ASP A 242 -23.96 3.67 -24.34
CA ASP A 242 -24.52 2.61 -23.47
C ASP A 242 -23.79 1.25 -23.56
N GLY A 243 -22.48 1.28 -23.74
CA GLY A 243 -21.63 0.08 -23.82
C GLY A 243 -21.65 -0.62 -25.17
N LYS A 244 -22.21 0.01 -26.21
CA LYS A 244 -22.26 -0.48 -27.59
C LYS A 244 -21.51 0.46 -28.52
N LEU A 245 -20.90 -0.08 -29.56
CA LEU A 245 -20.24 0.67 -30.61
C LEU A 245 -21.25 0.90 -31.76
N PHE A 246 -21.35 2.13 -32.25
CA PHE A 246 -22.16 2.53 -33.40
C PHE A 246 -21.27 3.12 -34.48
N ASP A 247 -21.61 2.88 -35.73
CA ASP A 247 -20.99 3.56 -36.87
C ASP A 247 -21.52 5.00 -37.07
N ALA A 248 -20.93 5.74 -38.01
CA ALA A 248 -21.35 7.10 -38.32
C ALA A 248 -22.82 7.21 -38.77
N GLU A 249 -23.40 6.15 -39.29
CA GLU A 249 -24.81 6.07 -39.73
C GLU A 249 -25.75 5.63 -38.59
N GLY A 250 -25.21 5.31 -37.40
CA GLY A 250 -26.00 4.92 -36.22
C GLY A 250 -26.35 3.43 -36.16
N ASN A 251 -25.72 2.58 -36.98
CA ASN A 251 -25.89 1.14 -36.91
C ASN A 251 -24.99 0.55 -35.83
N GLU A 252 -25.48 -0.47 -35.11
CA GLU A 252 -24.70 -1.16 -34.09
C GLU A 252 -23.60 -2.04 -34.74
N VAL A 253 -22.32 -1.74 -34.39
CA VAL A 253 -21.18 -2.54 -34.80
C VAL A 253 -20.97 -3.66 -33.77
N PRO A 254 -21.08 -4.96 -34.17
CA PRO A 254 -20.97 -6.03 -33.21
C PRO A 254 -19.57 -6.14 -32.64
N LEU A 255 -19.45 -6.21 -31.30
CA LEU A 255 -18.20 -6.42 -30.60
C LEU A 255 -17.93 -7.92 -30.44
N LEU A 256 -16.70 -8.34 -30.68
CA LEU A 256 -16.25 -9.71 -30.42
C LEU A 256 -15.86 -9.83 -28.93
N GLU A 257 -16.48 -10.76 -28.23
CA GLU A 257 -16.08 -11.16 -26.89
C GLU A 257 -15.42 -12.55 -26.94
N LEU A 258 -14.42 -12.77 -26.08
CA LEU A 258 -13.85 -14.09 -25.85
C LEU A 258 -14.70 -14.79 -24.77
N ASP A 259 -15.16 -16.02 -25.07
CA ASP A 259 -15.79 -16.86 -24.06
C ASP A 259 -14.77 -17.38 -23.02
N GLU A 260 -15.24 -18.06 -21.97
CA GLU A 260 -14.39 -18.64 -20.91
C GLU A 260 -13.35 -19.65 -21.45
N HIS A 261 -13.47 -20.06 -22.70
CA HIS A 261 -12.59 -21.02 -23.37
C HIS A 261 -11.70 -20.37 -24.43
N GLY A 262 -11.74 -19.03 -24.55
CA GLY A 262 -10.93 -18.28 -25.51
C GLY A 262 -11.46 -18.27 -26.95
N ASN A 263 -12.70 -18.76 -27.21
CA ASN A 263 -13.31 -18.68 -28.52
C ASN A 263 -13.96 -17.30 -28.71
N GLN A 264 -13.89 -16.78 -29.94
CA GLN A 264 -14.52 -15.52 -30.29
C GLN A 264 -16.04 -15.69 -30.45
N THR A 265 -16.80 -15.00 -29.62
CA THR A 265 -18.27 -14.94 -29.73
C THR A 265 -18.69 -13.50 -30.06
N VAL A 266 -19.69 -13.38 -30.92
CA VAL A 266 -20.26 -12.09 -31.32
C VAL A 266 -21.32 -11.69 -30.30
N ARG A 267 -21.07 -10.59 -29.53
CA ARG A 267 -22.08 -9.99 -28.66
C ARG A 267 -23.11 -9.27 -29.55
N ARG A 268 -24.21 -9.93 -29.84
CA ARG A 268 -25.39 -9.24 -30.38
C ARG A 268 -26.28 -8.83 -29.23
N ALA A 269 -26.79 -7.58 -29.26
CA ALA A 269 -27.83 -7.19 -28.34
C ALA A 269 -28.98 -8.20 -28.40
N ALA A 270 -29.44 -8.66 -27.23
CA ALA A 270 -30.70 -9.37 -27.16
C ALA A 270 -31.77 -8.46 -27.72
N VAL A 271 -32.35 -8.86 -28.86
CA VAL A 271 -33.52 -8.22 -29.41
C VAL A 271 -34.60 -8.38 -28.34
N ALA A 272 -35.06 -7.31 -27.75
CA ALA A 272 -36.22 -7.34 -26.88
C ALA A 272 -37.40 -7.70 -27.76
N GLU A 273 -37.84 -8.97 -27.68
CA GLU A 273 -39.13 -9.37 -28.20
C GLU A 273 -40.21 -8.62 -27.39
N HIS A 274 -40.95 -7.80 -28.09
CA HIS A 274 -42.17 -7.16 -27.59
C HIS A 274 -43.33 -8.16 -27.61
#